data_7f8d27016b7f4e8224469f03cb46ed01
#
_entry.id   7f8d27016b7f4e8224469f03cb46ed01
#
_cell.length_a   1.000
_cell.length_b   1.000
_cell.length_c   1.000
_cell.angle_alpha   90.00
_cell.angle_beta   90.00
_cell.angle_gamma   90.00
#
_symmetry.space_group_name_H-M   'P 1'
#
loop_
_entity.id
_entity.type
_entity.pdbx_description
1 polymer ?
#
loop_
_entity_poly.entity_id
_entity_poly.type
_entity_poly.pdbx_seq_one_letter_code
_entity_poly.pdbx_strand_id
1 'polypeptide(L)'
;GLAVRLEHRYKGLRAPHKIKMAVSGCTRECAEAQGKDIGVIATDKGWNLYVCGNGGMKPRHADLFASDLDEATLIRSIDRLLMFYIRTADRLQRTSTWMDNLEGGVAYLRQVVLEDSLGIGEELEQEMARIVDSYQCEWQTTLNDPQRLALFRSFVNSNQPDEAVQRRDLRGQPQPLLTETLPEGELPSRPWQAVCDLDAIPAQAGIGARLGERQIALFRFGERVYALDNREPGSAANVLSRGLLGDVGGEPVVISPLYKQRIRLRDGWPCDGDEQAVRAWPVKVENGKVWVGNQQLLARAEAS
;
A
#
# COMPACT_ATOMS: atom_id res chain seq x y z
N GLY A 1 -16.83 15.38 9.85
CA GLY A 1 -17.38 15.07 11.16
C GLY A 1 -16.36 14.51 12.13
N LEU A 2 -16.76 14.20 13.38
CA LEU A 2 -15.88 13.73 14.46
C LEU A 2 -15.01 12.53 14.06
N ALA A 3 -15.59 11.50 13.41
CA ALA A 3 -14.85 10.30 12.98
C ALA A 3 -13.60 10.63 12.16
N VAL A 4 -13.73 11.57 11.21
CA VAL A 4 -12.60 12.02 10.37
C VAL A 4 -11.54 12.73 11.20
N ARG A 5 -11.95 13.56 12.17
CA ARG A 5 -10.99 14.24 13.07
C ARG A 5 -10.22 13.27 13.95
N LEU A 6 -10.89 12.24 14.50
CA LEU A 6 -10.22 11.19 15.27
C LEU A 6 -9.28 10.36 14.40
N GLU A 7 -9.70 10.01 13.17
CA GLU A 7 -8.83 9.33 12.22
C GLU A 7 -7.54 10.13 11.94
N HIS A 8 -7.68 11.41 11.61
CA HIS A 8 -6.52 12.28 11.36
C HIS A 8 -5.62 12.44 12.57
N ARG A 9 -6.21 12.54 13.77
CA ARG A 9 -5.44 12.70 15.01
C ARG A 9 -4.60 11.50 15.35
N TYR A 10 -5.16 10.28 15.23
CA TYR A 10 -4.47 9.06 15.66
C TYR A 10 -3.81 8.29 14.51
N LYS A 11 -3.82 8.85 13.31
CA LYS A 11 -3.15 8.29 12.16
C LYS A 11 -1.64 8.22 12.40
N GLY A 12 -1.07 7.03 12.25
CA GLY A 12 0.36 6.81 12.54
C GLY A 12 0.70 6.50 14.00
N LEU A 13 -0.26 6.55 14.93
CA LEU A 13 -0.05 6.14 16.32
C LEU A 13 0.35 4.67 16.38
N ARG A 14 1.52 4.38 16.95
CA ARG A 14 2.01 3.03 17.20
C ARG A 14 1.60 2.58 18.59
N ALA A 15 0.86 1.50 18.66
CA ALA A 15 0.36 0.91 19.90
C ALA A 15 0.81 -0.56 20.03
N PRO A 16 0.75 -1.17 21.23
CA PRO A 16 1.10 -2.57 21.46
C PRO A 16 0.37 -3.53 20.52
N HIS A 17 -0.90 -3.24 20.21
CA HIS A 17 -1.70 -3.93 19.20
C HIS A 17 -2.46 -2.89 18.37
N LYS A 18 -2.95 -3.28 17.17
CA LYS A 18 -3.76 -2.38 16.33
C LYS A 18 -5.00 -1.91 17.07
N ILE A 19 -5.28 -0.63 17.01
CA ILE A 19 -6.47 0.01 17.59
C ILE A 19 -7.57 0.11 16.54
N LYS A 20 -8.77 -0.30 16.89
CA LYS A 20 -9.98 -0.13 16.09
C LYS A 20 -10.86 0.90 16.77
N MET A 21 -11.30 1.89 16.00
CA MET A 21 -12.21 2.93 16.48
C MET A 21 -13.49 2.95 15.65
N ALA A 22 -14.60 3.32 16.26
CA ALA A 22 -15.84 3.62 15.55
C ALA A 22 -16.61 4.75 16.22
N VAL A 23 -17.29 5.55 15.39
CA VAL A 23 -18.16 6.63 15.83
C VAL A 23 -19.56 6.37 15.27
N SER A 24 -20.53 6.14 16.16
CA SER A 24 -21.94 6.06 15.82
C SER A 24 -22.60 7.42 16.01
N GLY A 25 -23.27 7.90 14.97
CA GLY A 25 -23.94 9.22 14.98
C GLY A 25 -25.25 9.26 15.79
N CYS A 26 -25.68 8.15 16.37
CA CYS A 26 -26.85 8.06 17.26
C CYS A 26 -26.81 6.77 18.09
N THR A 27 -27.72 6.68 19.07
CA THR A 27 -27.83 5.53 19.98
C THR A 27 -28.29 4.22 19.33
N ARG A 28 -28.66 4.22 18.05
CA ARG A 28 -28.90 2.98 17.28
C ARG A 28 -27.64 2.17 17.00
N GLU A 29 -26.49 2.79 17.17
CA GLU A 29 -25.17 2.12 17.21
C GLU A 29 -24.82 1.34 15.93
N CYS A 30 -25.22 1.86 14.77
CA CYS A 30 -25.02 1.22 13.45
C CYS A 30 -23.53 1.04 13.05
N ALA A 31 -22.62 1.75 13.70
CA ALA A 31 -21.18 1.60 13.46
C ALA A 31 -20.51 0.53 14.35
N GLU A 32 -21.26 -0.20 15.15
CA GLU A 32 -20.76 -1.26 16.07
C GLU A 32 -19.63 -0.74 16.99
N ALA A 33 -19.82 0.47 17.53
CA ALA A 33 -18.82 1.15 18.34
C ALA A 33 -18.48 0.37 19.62
N GLN A 34 -19.45 -0.30 20.22
CA GLN A 34 -19.28 -1.08 21.44
C GLN A 34 -18.49 -2.40 21.24
N GLY A 35 -18.17 -2.76 19.99
CA GLY A 35 -17.29 -3.87 19.64
C GLY A 35 -15.88 -3.45 19.28
N LYS A 36 -15.49 -2.18 19.54
CA LYS A 36 -14.18 -1.63 19.17
C LYS A 36 -13.32 -1.28 20.38
N ASP A 37 -12.02 -1.11 20.15
CA ASP A 37 -11.10 -0.68 21.22
C ASP A 37 -11.49 0.69 21.78
N ILE A 38 -11.92 1.60 20.90
CA ILE A 38 -12.51 2.90 21.23
C ILE A 38 -13.82 3.05 20.47
N GLY A 39 -14.91 3.16 21.21
CA GLY A 39 -16.25 3.37 20.68
C GLY A 39 -16.81 4.71 21.12
N VAL A 40 -17.35 5.49 20.19
CA VAL A 40 -17.99 6.78 20.48
C VAL A 40 -19.42 6.77 19.94
N ILE A 41 -20.37 7.08 20.78
CA ILE A 41 -21.80 7.13 20.42
C ILE A 41 -22.36 8.53 20.73
N ALA A 42 -22.97 9.15 19.72
CA ALA A 42 -23.66 10.43 19.91
C ALA A 42 -24.97 10.26 20.67
N THR A 43 -25.22 11.16 21.59
CA THR A 43 -26.50 11.32 22.31
C THR A 43 -27.04 12.74 22.06
N ASP A 44 -28.22 13.05 22.58
CA ASP A 44 -28.78 14.40 22.56
C ASP A 44 -28.04 15.38 23.47
N LYS A 45 -27.21 14.88 24.39
CA LYS A 45 -26.45 15.68 25.38
C LYS A 45 -24.96 15.77 25.09
N GLY A 46 -24.43 14.93 24.20
CA GLY A 46 -23.00 14.91 23.93
C GLY A 46 -22.53 13.56 23.39
N TRP A 47 -21.38 13.11 23.84
CA TRP A 47 -20.73 11.90 23.37
C TRP A 47 -20.55 10.91 24.52
N ASN A 48 -20.96 9.67 24.29
CA ASN A 48 -20.61 8.56 25.17
C ASN A 48 -19.35 7.88 24.66
N LEU A 49 -18.38 7.69 25.54
CA LEU A 49 -17.13 6.98 25.26
C LEU A 49 -17.19 5.56 25.81
N TYR A 50 -16.97 4.58 24.96
CA TYR A 50 -16.85 3.17 25.28
C TYR A 50 -15.42 2.71 25.01
N VAL A 51 -14.87 1.85 25.85
CA VAL A 51 -13.46 1.45 25.76
C VAL A 51 -13.27 -0.06 25.87
N CYS A 52 -12.18 -0.54 25.26
CA CYS A 52 -11.68 -1.89 25.41
C CYS A 52 -12.62 -3.00 24.91
N GLY A 53 -13.47 -2.72 23.92
CA GLY A 53 -14.26 -3.74 23.23
C GLY A 53 -13.43 -4.56 22.25
N ASN A 54 -13.94 -5.72 21.90
CA ASN A 54 -13.35 -6.60 20.91
C ASN A 54 -14.43 -7.40 20.16
N GLY A 55 -14.58 -7.17 18.86
CA GLY A 55 -15.45 -7.94 17.97
C GLY A 55 -14.76 -9.12 17.28
N GLY A 56 -13.61 -9.57 17.78
CA GLY A 56 -12.85 -10.69 17.22
C GLY A 56 -13.25 -12.06 17.76
N MET A 57 -12.35 -13.04 17.63
CA MET A 57 -12.58 -14.45 18.03
C MET A 57 -12.94 -14.63 19.51
N LYS A 58 -12.48 -13.74 20.39
CA LYS A 58 -12.91 -13.66 21.79
C LYS A 58 -13.64 -12.34 21.96
N PRO A 59 -14.96 -12.30 21.70
CA PRO A 59 -15.72 -11.06 21.77
C PRO A 59 -15.79 -10.54 23.21
N ARG A 60 -15.65 -9.22 23.34
CA ARG A 60 -15.82 -8.48 24.59
C ARG A 60 -16.62 -7.22 24.28
N HIS A 61 -17.67 -6.99 25.01
CA HIS A 61 -18.41 -5.75 24.97
C HIS A 61 -17.57 -4.64 25.60
N ALA A 62 -17.50 -3.47 24.95
CA ALA A 62 -16.77 -2.33 25.50
C ALA A 62 -17.45 -1.79 26.77
N ASP A 63 -16.65 -1.36 27.73
CA ASP A 63 -17.15 -0.70 28.94
C ASP A 63 -17.55 0.73 28.62
N LEU A 64 -18.72 1.17 29.13
CA LEU A 64 -19.06 2.59 29.12
C LEU A 64 -18.06 3.31 30.02
N PHE A 65 -17.24 4.18 29.45
CA PHE A 65 -16.17 4.87 30.16
C PHE A 65 -16.61 6.24 30.70
N ALA A 66 -17.28 7.02 29.86
CA ALA A 66 -17.83 8.32 30.25
C ALA A 66 -19.05 8.66 29.37
N SER A 67 -19.97 9.47 29.90
CA SER A 67 -21.20 9.88 29.23
C SER A 67 -21.26 11.38 29.05
N ASP A 68 -22.04 11.81 28.06
CA ASP A 68 -22.42 13.20 27.83
C ASP A 68 -21.22 14.17 27.71
N LEU A 69 -20.10 13.68 27.15
CA LEU A 69 -18.87 14.45 26.97
C LEU A 69 -19.03 15.48 25.86
N ASP A 70 -18.50 16.67 26.08
CA ASP A 70 -18.18 17.58 24.97
C ASP A 70 -17.00 17.03 24.14
N GLU A 71 -16.83 17.55 22.93
CA GLU A 71 -15.82 17.02 22.00
C GLU A 71 -14.37 17.19 22.52
N ALA A 72 -14.06 18.29 23.19
CA ALA A 72 -12.72 18.55 23.70
C ALA A 72 -12.37 17.59 24.83
N THR A 73 -13.29 17.36 25.76
CA THR A 73 -13.14 16.38 26.85
C THR A 73 -13.07 14.95 26.33
N LEU A 74 -13.87 14.61 25.29
CA LEU A 74 -13.80 13.31 24.64
C LEU A 74 -12.40 13.05 24.07
N ILE A 75 -11.86 13.98 23.27
CA ILE A 75 -10.54 13.82 22.63
C ILE A 75 -9.46 13.72 23.69
N ARG A 76 -9.48 14.58 24.71
CA ARG A 76 -8.53 14.53 25.83
C ARG A 76 -8.58 13.18 26.57
N SER A 77 -9.78 12.66 26.81
CA SER A 77 -9.96 11.36 27.46
C SER A 77 -9.38 10.21 26.62
N ILE A 78 -9.60 10.25 25.29
CA ILE A 78 -9.02 9.26 24.37
C ILE A 78 -7.49 9.38 24.32
N ASP A 79 -6.94 10.60 24.28
CA ASP A 79 -5.49 10.84 24.29
C ASP A 79 -4.83 10.19 25.53
N ARG A 80 -5.34 10.51 26.72
CA ARG A 80 -4.83 9.99 27.99
C ARG A 80 -4.97 8.46 28.06
N LEU A 81 -6.12 7.94 27.67
CA LEU A 81 -6.37 6.50 27.66
C LEU A 81 -5.42 5.74 26.73
N LEU A 82 -5.26 6.20 25.50
CA LEU A 82 -4.38 5.56 24.53
C LEU A 82 -2.91 5.61 25.00
N MET A 83 -2.45 6.74 25.51
CA MET A 83 -1.07 6.86 26.02
C MET A 83 -0.86 6.01 27.27
N PHE A 84 -1.84 5.94 28.17
CA PHE A 84 -1.77 5.08 29.34
C PHE A 84 -1.71 3.60 28.96
N TYR A 85 -2.54 3.18 27.99
CA TYR A 85 -2.50 1.84 27.43
C TYR A 85 -1.12 1.54 26.78
N ILE A 86 -0.58 2.45 25.99
CA ILE A 86 0.73 2.26 25.33
C ILE A 86 1.85 2.09 26.34
N ARG A 87 1.79 2.80 27.47
CA ARG A 87 2.80 2.74 28.55
C ARG A 87 2.72 1.48 29.41
N THR A 88 1.52 0.91 29.57
CA THR A 88 1.26 -0.12 30.58
C THR A 88 0.93 -1.50 30.03
N ALA A 89 0.57 -1.60 28.75
CA ALA A 89 0.26 -2.85 28.10
C ALA A 89 1.51 -3.61 27.63
N ASP A 90 1.46 -4.92 27.67
CA ASP A 90 2.49 -5.78 27.12
C ASP A 90 2.51 -5.74 25.59
N ARG A 91 3.64 -6.11 25.00
CA ARG A 91 3.79 -6.23 23.56
C ARG A 91 2.73 -7.17 22.97
N LEU A 92 2.03 -6.72 21.92
CA LEU A 92 0.94 -7.42 21.22
C LEU A 92 -0.33 -7.66 22.07
N GLN A 93 -0.41 -7.10 23.26
CA GLN A 93 -1.59 -7.18 24.10
C GLN A 93 -2.71 -6.28 23.58
N ARG A 94 -3.90 -6.84 23.35
CA ARG A 94 -5.09 -6.07 22.98
C ARG A 94 -5.64 -5.28 24.15
N THR A 95 -6.31 -4.17 23.88
CA THR A 95 -6.99 -3.34 24.88
C THR A 95 -7.97 -4.15 25.74
N SER A 96 -8.71 -5.08 25.13
CA SER A 96 -9.65 -5.95 25.85
C SER A 96 -8.95 -6.84 26.89
N THR A 97 -7.84 -7.49 26.49
CA THR A 97 -7.05 -8.34 27.39
C THR A 97 -6.32 -7.50 28.44
N TRP A 98 -5.83 -6.32 28.05
CA TRP A 98 -5.20 -5.38 28.97
C TRP A 98 -6.20 -4.93 30.04
N MET A 99 -7.45 -4.59 29.67
CA MET A 99 -8.50 -4.19 30.60
C MET A 99 -8.87 -5.33 31.56
N ASP A 100 -8.97 -6.58 31.05
CA ASP A 100 -9.31 -7.74 31.87
C ASP A 100 -8.23 -8.05 32.91
N ASN A 101 -6.96 -7.69 32.61
CA ASN A 101 -5.82 -7.85 33.52
C ASN A 101 -5.57 -6.61 34.40
N LEU A 102 -6.22 -5.50 34.14
CA LEU A 102 -6.02 -4.25 34.86
C LEU A 102 -6.68 -4.35 36.25
N GLU A 103 -5.86 -4.29 37.31
CA GLU A 103 -6.37 -4.26 38.67
C GLU A 103 -7.26 -3.04 38.91
N GLY A 104 -8.46 -3.26 39.42
CA GLY A 104 -9.48 -2.21 39.55
C GLY A 104 -10.28 -1.92 38.29
N GLY A 105 -9.90 -2.51 37.13
CA GLY A 105 -10.65 -2.47 35.87
C GLY A 105 -11.01 -1.05 35.40
N VAL A 106 -12.19 -0.90 34.82
CA VAL A 106 -12.67 0.38 34.28
C VAL A 106 -12.79 1.48 35.33
N ALA A 107 -13.05 1.12 36.58
CA ALA A 107 -13.15 2.10 37.69
C ALA A 107 -11.80 2.74 37.97
N TYR A 108 -10.74 1.94 38.07
CA TYR A 108 -9.38 2.46 38.20
C TYR A 108 -8.96 3.30 36.99
N LEU A 109 -9.26 2.80 35.78
CA LEU A 109 -8.92 3.54 34.56
C LEU A 109 -9.62 4.92 34.50
N ARG A 110 -10.87 5.04 34.98
CA ARG A 110 -11.53 6.35 35.11
C ARG A 110 -10.81 7.29 36.07
N GLN A 111 -10.38 6.79 37.22
CA GLN A 111 -9.61 7.59 38.18
C GLN A 111 -8.33 8.13 37.57
N VAL A 112 -7.60 7.29 36.82
CA VAL A 112 -6.33 7.71 36.17
C VAL A 112 -6.60 8.72 35.04
N VAL A 113 -7.53 8.43 34.15
CA VAL A 113 -7.72 9.19 32.90
C VAL A 113 -8.58 10.44 33.11
N LEU A 114 -9.72 10.32 33.84
CA LEU A 114 -10.66 11.43 34.02
C LEU A 114 -10.31 12.29 35.22
N GLU A 115 -9.92 11.67 36.33
CA GLU A 115 -9.67 12.35 37.62
C GLU A 115 -8.19 12.66 37.84
N ASP A 116 -7.31 12.16 36.97
CA ASP A 116 -5.85 12.33 37.04
C ASP A 116 -5.26 11.91 38.41
N SER A 117 -5.75 10.79 38.97
CA SER A 117 -5.36 10.31 40.30
C SER A 117 -3.86 10.03 40.45
N LEU A 118 -3.14 9.82 39.35
CA LEU A 118 -1.68 9.61 39.35
C LEU A 118 -0.89 10.88 39.07
N GLY A 119 -1.55 12.01 38.73
CA GLY A 119 -0.91 13.27 38.41
C GLY A 119 -0.08 13.22 37.10
N ILE A 120 -0.43 12.34 36.17
CA ILE A 120 0.31 12.14 34.90
C ILE A 120 -0.47 12.60 33.66
N GLY A 121 -1.66 13.15 33.83
CA GLY A 121 -2.56 13.50 32.74
C GLY A 121 -1.94 14.47 31.75
N GLU A 122 -1.28 15.53 32.22
CA GLU A 122 -0.59 16.48 31.36
C GLU A 122 0.56 15.85 30.59
N GLU A 123 1.31 14.95 31.19
CA GLU A 123 2.41 14.24 30.53
C GLU A 123 1.89 13.34 29.40
N LEU A 124 0.78 12.61 29.63
CA LEU A 124 0.13 11.78 28.61
C LEU A 124 -0.37 12.63 27.42
N GLU A 125 -0.97 13.80 27.70
CA GLU A 125 -1.42 14.72 26.66
C GLU A 125 -0.26 15.27 25.84
N GLN A 126 0.85 15.66 26.48
CA GLN A 126 2.05 16.15 25.81
C GLN A 126 2.72 15.09 24.94
N GLU A 127 2.74 13.84 25.37
CA GLU A 127 3.24 12.74 24.54
C GLU A 127 2.37 12.50 23.31
N MET A 128 1.06 12.48 23.48
CA MET A 128 0.16 12.37 22.34
C MET A 128 0.33 13.55 21.39
N ALA A 129 0.42 14.77 21.88
CA ALA A 129 0.64 15.96 21.06
C ALA A 129 1.93 15.84 20.22
N ARG A 130 3.04 15.40 20.83
CA ARG A 130 4.30 15.17 20.10
C ARG A 130 4.14 14.16 18.96
N ILE A 131 3.40 13.07 19.19
CA ILE A 131 3.14 12.06 18.15
C ILE A 131 2.29 12.65 17.01
N VAL A 132 1.22 13.37 17.36
CA VAL A 132 0.32 14.02 16.39
C VAL A 132 1.09 15.04 15.54
N ASP A 133 1.90 15.89 16.17
CA ASP A 133 2.64 16.96 15.49
C ASP A 133 3.80 16.44 14.63
N SER A 134 4.40 15.30 15.02
CA SER A 134 5.48 14.68 14.25
C SER A 134 5.03 13.81 13.11
N TYR A 135 3.73 13.48 13.03
CA TYR A 135 3.21 12.60 11.99
C TYR A 135 3.28 13.24 10.61
N GLN A 136 3.88 12.52 9.67
CA GLN A 136 3.89 12.87 8.25
C GLN A 136 3.24 11.75 7.44
N CYS A 137 2.28 12.10 6.59
CA CYS A 137 1.70 11.16 5.65
C CYS A 137 2.72 10.80 4.56
N GLU A 138 3.17 9.56 4.53
CA GLU A 138 4.16 9.08 3.56
C GLU A 138 3.69 9.27 2.11
N TRP A 139 2.38 9.12 1.84
CA TRP A 139 1.80 9.38 0.54
C TRP A 139 1.87 10.86 0.16
N GLN A 140 1.52 11.75 1.08
CA GLN A 140 1.61 13.19 0.83
C GLN A 140 3.06 13.64 0.63
N THR A 141 3.99 13.08 1.44
CA THR A 141 5.43 13.33 1.27
C THR A 141 5.91 12.86 -0.09
N THR A 142 5.48 11.66 -0.54
CA THR A 142 5.82 11.13 -1.86
C THR A 142 5.26 11.99 -2.99
N LEU A 143 4.02 12.46 -2.88
CA LEU A 143 3.40 13.34 -3.89
C LEU A 143 4.13 14.68 -4.02
N ASN A 144 4.70 15.18 -2.94
CA ASN A 144 5.44 16.44 -2.90
C ASN A 144 6.93 16.29 -3.25
N ASP A 145 7.44 15.07 -3.37
CA ASP A 145 8.84 14.76 -3.71
C ASP A 145 8.92 14.19 -5.12
N PRO A 146 9.43 14.97 -6.11
CA PRO A 146 9.54 14.52 -7.50
C PRO A 146 10.40 13.26 -7.67
N GLN A 147 11.41 13.04 -6.81
CA GLN A 147 12.26 11.85 -6.90
C GLN A 147 11.52 10.61 -6.45
N ARG A 148 10.79 10.68 -5.33
CA ARG A 148 9.93 9.59 -4.85
C ARG A 148 8.78 9.33 -5.81
N LEU A 149 8.16 10.38 -6.34
CA LEU A 149 7.06 10.26 -7.29
C LEU A 149 7.52 9.56 -8.59
N ALA A 150 8.77 9.75 -9.00
CA ALA A 150 9.33 9.08 -10.17
C ALA A 150 9.34 7.55 -10.06
N LEU A 151 9.39 6.98 -8.85
CA LEU A 151 9.33 5.53 -8.63
C LEU A 151 7.96 4.92 -8.98
N PHE A 152 6.93 5.74 -9.05
CA PHE A 152 5.55 5.32 -9.38
C PHE A 152 5.17 5.55 -10.85
N ARG A 153 6.12 5.99 -11.70
CA ARG A 153 5.88 6.13 -13.13
C ARG A 153 5.63 4.78 -13.76
N SER A 154 4.67 4.71 -14.68
CA SER A 154 4.41 3.50 -15.45
C SER A 154 5.57 3.18 -16.40
N PHE A 155 6.23 4.22 -16.94
CA PHE A 155 7.28 4.10 -17.93
C PHE A 155 8.50 4.97 -17.57
N VAL A 156 9.70 4.42 -17.75
CA VAL A 156 10.95 5.15 -17.48
C VAL A 156 11.17 6.31 -18.46
N ASN A 157 10.64 6.22 -19.68
CA ASN A 157 10.84 7.17 -20.77
C ASN A 157 9.56 7.90 -21.21
N SER A 158 8.48 7.81 -20.48
CA SER A 158 7.23 8.49 -20.80
C SER A 158 6.46 8.88 -19.54
N ASN A 159 5.85 10.07 -19.57
CA ASN A 159 4.91 10.53 -18.53
C ASN A 159 3.46 10.22 -18.88
N GLN A 160 3.18 9.57 -20.00
CA GLN A 160 1.83 9.18 -20.36
C GLN A 160 1.32 8.13 -19.37
N PRO A 161 0.02 8.15 -19.03
CA PRO A 161 -0.59 7.12 -18.21
C PRO A 161 -0.57 5.77 -18.95
N ASP A 162 -0.72 4.68 -18.19
CA ASP A 162 -0.94 3.35 -18.77
C ASP A 162 -2.36 3.29 -19.36
N GLU A 163 -2.47 3.05 -20.66
CA GLU A 163 -3.74 2.95 -21.38
C GLU A 163 -4.57 1.73 -20.96
N ALA A 164 -3.95 0.73 -20.32
CA ALA A 164 -4.66 -0.41 -19.77
C ALA A 164 -5.64 -0.01 -18.66
N VAL A 165 -5.41 1.13 -18.03
CA VAL A 165 -6.26 1.63 -16.96
C VAL A 165 -7.01 2.87 -17.41
N GLN A 166 -8.22 2.68 -17.95
CA GLN A 166 -9.13 3.79 -18.16
C GLN A 166 -9.77 4.18 -16.82
N ARG A 167 -10.13 5.45 -16.67
CA ARG A 167 -10.80 5.96 -15.48
C ARG A 167 -12.18 6.50 -15.87
N ARG A 168 -13.17 6.19 -15.04
CA ARG A 168 -14.49 6.85 -15.08
C ARG A 168 -14.76 7.51 -13.75
N ASP A 169 -15.46 8.63 -13.78
CA ASP A 169 -15.99 9.24 -12.58
C ASP A 169 -17.25 8.48 -12.13
N LEU A 170 -17.27 8.04 -10.88
CA LEU A 170 -18.44 7.47 -10.25
C LEU A 170 -18.67 8.19 -8.92
N ARG A 171 -19.74 9.00 -8.85
CA ARG A 171 -20.10 9.80 -7.67
C ARG A 171 -18.98 10.76 -7.22
N GLY A 172 -18.30 11.42 -8.16
CA GLY A 172 -17.21 12.35 -7.87
C GLY A 172 -15.89 11.66 -7.48
N GLN A 173 -15.75 10.35 -7.72
CA GLN A 173 -14.53 9.61 -7.46
C GLN A 173 -14.05 8.92 -8.73
N PRO A 174 -12.78 9.14 -9.17
CA PRO A 174 -12.22 8.43 -10.30
C PRO A 174 -12.03 6.96 -9.96
N GLN A 175 -12.73 6.08 -10.69
CA GLN A 175 -12.58 4.64 -10.56
C GLN A 175 -11.87 4.06 -11.77
N PRO A 176 -10.88 3.16 -11.58
CA PRO A 176 -10.21 2.50 -12.68
C PRO A 176 -11.15 1.50 -13.36
N LEU A 177 -11.12 1.50 -14.69
CA LEU A 177 -11.69 0.46 -15.55
C LEU A 177 -10.52 -0.28 -16.19
N LEU A 178 -10.51 -1.60 -16.06
CA LEU A 178 -9.57 -2.42 -16.83
C LEU A 178 -10.07 -2.52 -18.27
N THR A 179 -9.19 -2.23 -19.21
CA THR A 179 -9.47 -2.40 -20.64
C THR A 179 -9.16 -3.85 -20.99
N GLU A 180 -10.15 -4.60 -21.47
CA GLU A 180 -10.01 -6.03 -21.81
C GLU A 180 -9.12 -6.27 -23.03
N THR A 181 -9.06 -5.31 -23.95
CA THR A 181 -8.20 -5.38 -25.14
C THR A 181 -7.54 -4.04 -25.40
N LEU A 182 -6.21 -4.03 -25.36
CA LEU A 182 -5.44 -2.89 -25.85
C LEU A 182 -4.97 -3.17 -27.28
N PRO A 183 -5.10 -2.21 -28.20
CA PRO A 183 -4.46 -2.33 -29.50
C PRO A 183 -2.93 -2.41 -29.28
N GLU A 184 -2.25 -3.21 -30.11
CA GLU A 184 -0.82 -3.18 -30.17
C GLU A 184 -0.42 -1.81 -30.75
N GLY A 185 0.29 -0.99 -29.97
CA GLY A 185 0.76 0.30 -30.42
C GLY A 185 1.77 0.20 -31.56
N GLU A 186 1.97 1.28 -32.31
CA GLU A 186 2.91 1.34 -33.41
C GLU A 186 4.36 1.32 -32.90
N LEU A 187 5.22 0.63 -33.65
CA LEU A 187 6.67 0.63 -33.42
C LEU A 187 7.33 1.91 -33.97
N PRO A 188 8.48 2.34 -33.43
CA PRO A 188 9.19 3.48 -33.98
C PRO A 188 9.68 3.19 -35.40
N SER A 189 9.64 4.20 -36.26
CA SER A 189 10.15 4.09 -37.63
C SER A 189 11.66 3.87 -37.70
N ARG A 190 12.41 4.32 -36.70
CA ARG A 190 13.86 4.13 -36.61
C ARG A 190 14.19 2.72 -36.11
N PRO A 191 15.22 2.04 -36.67
CA PRO A 191 15.57 0.66 -36.29
C PRO A 191 15.99 0.52 -34.82
N TRP A 192 16.51 1.58 -34.22
CA TRP A 192 16.91 1.63 -32.82
C TRP A 192 16.39 2.89 -32.14
N GLN A 193 15.87 2.74 -30.93
CA GLN A 193 15.42 3.85 -30.06
C GLN A 193 16.20 3.83 -28.76
N ALA A 194 16.77 4.98 -28.36
CA ALA A 194 17.28 5.17 -27.00
C ALA A 194 16.10 5.23 -26.04
N VAL A 195 16.12 4.40 -25.01
CA VAL A 195 14.98 4.25 -24.08
C VAL A 195 15.28 4.93 -22.75
N CYS A 196 16.41 4.62 -22.12
CA CYS A 196 16.77 5.16 -20.81
C CYS A 196 18.28 5.08 -20.57
N ASP A 197 18.75 5.69 -19.49
CA ASP A 197 20.08 5.42 -18.96
C ASP A 197 20.11 4.05 -18.28
N LEU A 198 21.26 3.35 -18.31
CA LEU A 198 21.41 2.02 -17.71
C LEU A 198 21.09 2.03 -16.21
N ASP A 199 21.47 3.11 -15.52
CA ASP A 199 21.27 3.26 -14.09
C ASP A 199 19.80 3.55 -13.71
N ALA A 200 18.94 3.87 -14.70
CA ALA A 200 17.50 3.95 -14.49
C ALA A 200 16.85 2.57 -14.31
N ILE A 201 17.56 1.48 -14.67
CA ILE A 201 17.09 0.11 -14.46
C ILE A 201 17.75 -0.43 -13.18
N PRO A 202 17.01 -0.62 -12.08
CA PRO A 202 17.58 -1.18 -10.87
C PRO A 202 18.20 -2.56 -11.12
N ALA A 203 19.31 -2.86 -10.45
CA ALA A 203 19.93 -4.16 -10.56
C ALA A 203 18.98 -5.28 -10.10
N GLN A 204 18.94 -6.39 -10.82
CA GLN A 204 18.08 -7.55 -10.54
C GLN A 204 16.58 -7.20 -10.50
N ALA A 205 16.15 -6.25 -11.34
CA ALA A 205 14.76 -5.82 -11.42
C ALA A 205 14.33 -5.48 -12.85
N GLY A 206 13.02 -5.28 -13.02
CA GLY A 206 12.40 -4.85 -14.25
C GLY A 206 11.77 -3.46 -14.13
N ILE A 207 11.69 -2.75 -15.24
CA ILE A 207 10.95 -1.48 -15.38
C ILE A 207 10.12 -1.49 -16.67
N GLY A 208 9.00 -0.77 -16.65
CA GLY A 208 8.21 -0.49 -17.85
C GLY A 208 8.84 0.62 -18.68
N ALA A 209 8.78 0.49 -20.01
CA ALA A 209 9.22 1.51 -20.95
C ALA A 209 8.32 1.52 -22.20
N ARG A 210 8.44 2.56 -23.01
CA ARG A 210 7.77 2.64 -24.32
C ARG A 210 8.78 2.48 -25.46
N LEU A 211 8.42 1.65 -26.43
CA LEU A 211 9.09 1.51 -27.71
C LEU A 211 8.09 1.96 -28.80
N GLY A 212 8.20 3.24 -29.23
CA GLY A 212 7.11 3.89 -29.94
C GLY A 212 5.88 3.97 -29.03
N GLU A 213 4.76 3.41 -29.51
CA GLU A 213 3.51 3.31 -28.73
C GLU A 213 3.38 2.02 -27.93
N ARG A 214 4.27 1.03 -28.16
CA ARG A 214 4.22 -0.26 -27.45
C ARG A 214 4.79 -0.14 -26.04
N GLN A 215 4.21 -0.90 -25.14
CA GLN A 215 4.72 -1.10 -23.80
C GLN A 215 5.67 -2.28 -23.77
N ILE A 216 6.90 -2.05 -23.34
CA ILE A 216 7.93 -3.06 -23.16
C ILE A 216 8.37 -3.14 -21.69
N ALA A 217 8.89 -4.30 -21.30
CA ALA A 217 9.55 -4.55 -20.04
C ALA A 217 11.08 -4.62 -20.27
N LEU A 218 11.84 -3.80 -19.57
CA LEU A 218 13.30 -3.87 -19.54
C LEU A 218 13.74 -4.53 -18.25
N PHE A 219 14.65 -5.50 -18.33
CA PHE A 219 15.15 -6.24 -17.19
C PHE A 219 16.68 -6.17 -17.14
N ARG A 220 17.23 -5.84 -15.96
CA ARG A 220 18.67 -5.91 -15.71
C ARG A 220 18.99 -7.11 -14.85
N PHE A 221 19.68 -8.11 -15.46
CA PHE A 221 20.13 -9.30 -14.77
C PHE A 221 21.66 -9.40 -14.88
N GLY A 222 22.36 -9.20 -13.76
CA GLY A 222 23.81 -8.98 -13.77
C GLY A 222 24.19 -7.77 -14.60
N GLU A 223 25.13 -7.97 -15.52
CA GLU A 223 25.61 -6.91 -16.44
C GLU A 223 24.78 -6.84 -17.74
N ARG A 224 23.78 -7.69 -17.90
CA ARG A 224 22.99 -7.77 -19.14
C ARG A 224 21.64 -7.11 -18.97
N VAL A 225 21.17 -6.52 -20.07
CA VAL A 225 19.82 -5.95 -20.18
C VAL A 225 19.04 -6.72 -21.23
N TYR A 226 17.79 -7.02 -20.92
CA TYR A 226 16.86 -7.73 -21.79
C TYR A 226 15.59 -6.91 -21.97
N ALA A 227 14.92 -7.08 -23.10
CA ALA A 227 13.65 -6.42 -23.38
C ALA A 227 12.62 -7.44 -23.88
N LEU A 228 11.47 -7.46 -23.22
CA LEU A 228 10.28 -8.25 -23.59
C LEU A 228 9.08 -7.32 -23.78
N ASP A 229 8.00 -7.78 -24.43
CA ASP A 229 6.72 -7.11 -24.30
C ASP A 229 6.31 -7.05 -22.81
N ASN A 230 5.70 -5.95 -22.38
CA ASN A 230 5.26 -5.82 -20.98
C ASN A 230 3.97 -6.59 -20.68
N ARG A 231 3.36 -7.18 -21.70
CA ARG A 231 2.09 -7.88 -21.61
C ARG A 231 2.26 -9.26 -21.00
N GLU A 232 1.42 -9.55 -20.02
CA GLU A 232 1.34 -10.86 -19.39
C GLU A 232 0.75 -11.89 -20.39
N PRO A 233 1.37 -13.06 -20.59
CA PRO A 233 0.80 -14.11 -21.43
C PRO A 233 -0.59 -14.52 -20.95
N GLY A 234 -1.52 -14.68 -21.88
CA GLY A 234 -2.91 -15.05 -21.56
C GLY A 234 -3.76 -13.97 -20.89
N SER A 235 -3.24 -12.74 -20.80
CA SER A 235 -3.93 -11.59 -20.18
C SER A 235 -3.77 -10.32 -21.03
N ALA A 236 -4.64 -9.33 -20.81
CA ALA A 236 -4.48 -7.98 -21.36
C ALA A 236 -3.59 -7.06 -20.48
N ALA A 237 -3.15 -7.53 -19.31
CA ALA A 237 -2.42 -6.72 -18.36
C ALA A 237 -0.96 -6.51 -18.76
N ASN A 238 -0.50 -5.26 -18.71
CA ASN A 238 0.91 -4.89 -18.98
C ASN A 238 1.68 -4.83 -17.65
N VAL A 239 2.05 -5.98 -17.11
CA VAL A 239 2.63 -6.11 -15.77
C VAL A 239 3.93 -6.90 -15.71
N LEU A 240 4.41 -7.43 -16.83
CA LEU A 240 5.58 -8.32 -16.83
C LEU A 240 6.84 -7.66 -16.27
N SER A 241 7.01 -6.34 -16.46
CA SER A 241 8.09 -5.54 -15.87
C SER A 241 8.13 -5.58 -14.33
N ARG A 242 7.07 -6.01 -13.68
CA ARG A 242 6.96 -6.15 -12.21
C ARG A 242 7.22 -7.59 -11.75
N GLY A 243 7.59 -8.48 -12.67
CA GLY A 243 7.94 -9.87 -12.38
C GLY A 243 9.22 -9.99 -11.57
N LEU A 244 9.34 -11.09 -10.85
CA LEU A 244 10.55 -11.40 -10.11
C LEU A 244 11.59 -12.00 -11.06
N LEU A 245 12.85 -11.56 -10.95
CA LEU A 245 13.94 -12.15 -11.70
C LEU A 245 14.50 -13.36 -10.97
N GLY A 246 14.89 -14.37 -11.73
CA GLY A 246 15.46 -15.59 -11.22
C GLY A 246 16.34 -16.28 -12.27
N ASP A 247 16.79 -17.47 -11.94
CA ASP A 247 17.62 -18.33 -12.78
C ASP A 247 17.04 -19.74 -12.79
N VAL A 248 17.00 -20.37 -13.96
CA VAL A 248 16.63 -21.78 -14.12
C VAL A 248 17.74 -22.49 -14.90
N GLY A 249 18.58 -23.22 -14.18
CA GLY A 249 19.68 -23.98 -14.79
C GLY A 249 20.73 -23.12 -15.54
N GLY A 250 20.97 -21.89 -15.05
CA GLY A 250 21.88 -20.93 -15.69
C GLY A 250 21.21 -20.00 -16.71
N GLU A 251 19.91 -20.15 -16.95
CA GLU A 251 19.14 -19.32 -17.86
C GLU A 251 18.38 -18.25 -17.08
N PRO A 252 18.62 -16.94 -17.31
CA PRO A 252 17.87 -15.87 -16.68
C PRO A 252 16.40 -15.86 -17.08
N VAL A 253 15.52 -15.76 -16.09
CA VAL A 253 14.07 -15.77 -16.28
C VAL A 253 13.39 -14.62 -15.54
N VAL A 254 12.22 -14.23 -16.03
CA VAL A 254 11.24 -13.47 -15.26
C VAL A 254 10.08 -14.39 -14.86
N ILE A 255 9.70 -14.31 -13.59
CA ILE A 255 8.51 -14.99 -13.05
C ILE A 255 7.35 -14.02 -13.16
N SER A 256 6.36 -14.36 -13.97
CA SER A 256 5.22 -13.51 -14.25
C SER A 256 4.42 -13.15 -12.98
N PRO A 257 3.94 -11.90 -12.85
CA PRO A 257 3.22 -11.48 -11.65
C PRO A 257 1.89 -12.19 -11.43
N LEU A 258 1.13 -12.46 -12.49
CA LEU A 258 -0.22 -13.01 -12.39
C LEU A 258 -0.21 -14.54 -12.31
N TYR A 259 0.36 -15.20 -13.28
CA TYR A 259 0.27 -16.66 -13.41
C TYR A 259 1.51 -17.41 -12.94
N LYS A 260 2.57 -16.69 -12.53
CA LYS A 260 3.82 -17.27 -12.00
C LYS A 260 4.59 -18.13 -13.03
N GLN A 261 4.34 -17.91 -14.32
CA GLN A 261 5.08 -18.54 -15.40
C GLN A 261 6.53 -18.10 -15.38
N ARG A 262 7.46 -19.01 -15.66
CA ARG A 262 8.89 -18.72 -15.81
C ARG A 262 9.21 -18.50 -17.28
N ILE A 263 9.53 -17.26 -17.64
CA ILE A 263 9.75 -16.81 -19.02
C ILE A 263 11.22 -16.45 -19.18
N ARG A 264 11.90 -17.03 -20.14
CA ARG A 264 13.31 -16.75 -20.44
C ARG A 264 13.49 -15.31 -20.92
N LEU A 265 14.45 -14.61 -20.34
CA LEU A 265 14.70 -13.21 -20.71
C LEU A 265 15.29 -13.05 -22.10
N ARG A 266 16.05 -14.02 -22.60
CA ARG A 266 16.76 -13.92 -23.89
C ARG A 266 15.85 -13.94 -25.10
N ASP A 267 14.73 -14.65 -25.04
CA ASP A 267 13.87 -14.95 -26.20
C ASP A 267 12.37 -14.94 -25.90
N GLY A 268 11.98 -14.78 -24.63
CA GLY A 268 10.58 -14.71 -24.20
C GLY A 268 9.84 -16.04 -24.18
N TRP A 269 10.52 -17.18 -24.35
CA TRP A 269 9.89 -18.49 -24.28
C TRP A 269 9.64 -18.93 -22.83
N PRO A 270 8.52 -19.59 -22.54
CA PRO A 270 8.29 -20.20 -21.24
C PRO A 270 9.28 -21.35 -20.99
N CYS A 271 9.67 -21.56 -19.72
CA CYS A 271 10.52 -22.68 -19.32
C CYS A 271 9.73 -23.98 -19.19
N ASP A 272 8.42 -23.89 -18.97
CA ASP A 272 7.53 -25.01 -18.71
C ASP A 272 6.29 -24.93 -19.59
N GLY A 273 5.85 -26.06 -20.14
CA GLY A 273 4.56 -26.20 -20.81
C GLY A 273 4.50 -25.64 -22.25
N ASP A 274 3.31 -25.74 -22.86
CA ASP A 274 3.00 -25.29 -24.22
C ASP A 274 2.43 -23.85 -24.24
N GLU A 275 2.89 -22.99 -23.36
CA GLU A 275 2.35 -21.65 -23.18
C GLU A 275 2.87 -20.68 -24.24
N GLN A 276 2.14 -19.58 -24.44
CA GLN A 276 2.46 -18.60 -25.46
C GLN A 276 3.72 -17.81 -25.11
N ALA A 277 4.69 -17.75 -26.03
CA ALA A 277 5.89 -16.94 -25.87
C ALA A 277 5.57 -15.44 -25.88
N VAL A 278 6.34 -14.68 -25.10
CA VAL A 278 6.35 -13.22 -25.09
C VAL A 278 7.34 -12.72 -26.13
N ARG A 279 7.02 -11.66 -26.87
CA ARG A 279 7.99 -11.10 -27.82
C ARG A 279 9.21 -10.55 -27.10
N ALA A 280 10.39 -10.90 -27.63
CA ALA A 280 11.66 -10.37 -27.18
C ALA A 280 12.20 -9.37 -28.21
N TRP A 281 12.88 -8.35 -27.72
CA TRP A 281 13.41 -7.24 -28.50
C TRP A 281 14.94 -7.17 -28.35
N PRO A 282 15.70 -6.87 -29.41
CA PRO A 282 17.14 -6.72 -29.32
C PRO A 282 17.49 -5.48 -28.49
N VAL A 283 18.49 -5.64 -27.62
CA VAL A 283 18.98 -4.59 -26.74
C VAL A 283 20.48 -4.42 -26.92
N LYS A 284 20.95 -3.18 -26.89
CA LYS A 284 22.36 -2.83 -26.75
C LYS A 284 22.53 -1.72 -25.72
N VAL A 285 23.67 -1.70 -25.06
CA VAL A 285 24.07 -0.63 -24.16
C VAL A 285 25.27 0.09 -24.78
N GLU A 286 25.11 1.37 -25.05
CA GLU A 286 26.17 2.20 -25.61
C GLU A 286 26.26 3.52 -24.84
N ASN A 287 27.47 3.87 -24.37
CA ASN A 287 27.71 5.08 -23.58
C ASN A 287 26.74 5.26 -22.38
N GLY A 288 26.47 4.17 -21.65
CA GLY A 288 25.60 4.19 -20.50
C GLY A 288 24.09 4.30 -20.82
N LYS A 289 23.72 4.31 -22.12
CA LYS A 289 22.32 4.35 -22.57
C LYS A 289 21.87 2.99 -23.10
N VAL A 290 20.64 2.64 -22.76
CA VAL A 290 19.96 1.42 -23.23
C VAL A 290 19.21 1.76 -24.50
N TRP A 291 19.50 1.01 -25.56
CA TRP A 291 18.84 1.10 -26.87
C TRP A 291 18.08 -0.18 -27.14
N VAL A 292 16.88 -0.06 -27.65
CA VAL A 292 16.03 -1.20 -28.05
C VAL A 292 15.74 -1.11 -29.55
N GLY A 293 15.89 -2.25 -30.23
CA GLY A 293 15.58 -2.37 -31.66
C GLY A 293 14.10 -2.63 -31.91
N ASN A 294 13.60 -2.21 -33.07
CA ASN A 294 12.19 -2.36 -33.47
C ASN A 294 11.90 -3.67 -34.22
N GLN A 295 12.89 -4.54 -34.41
CA GLN A 295 12.72 -5.85 -35.02
C GLN A 295 12.66 -6.92 -33.93
N GLN A 296 11.58 -7.70 -33.89
CA GLN A 296 11.45 -8.80 -32.91
C GLN A 296 12.60 -9.79 -33.08
N LEU A 297 13.16 -10.27 -31.97
CA LEU A 297 14.07 -11.41 -31.99
C LEU A 297 13.25 -12.66 -32.37
N LEU A 298 13.61 -13.27 -33.50
CA LEU A 298 13.05 -14.57 -33.84
C LEU A 298 13.67 -15.62 -32.92
N ALA A 299 12.84 -16.39 -32.21
CA ALA A 299 13.33 -17.56 -31.48
C ALA A 299 14.06 -18.46 -32.46
N ARG A 300 15.34 -18.76 -32.21
CA ARG A 300 16.00 -19.87 -32.91
C ARG A 300 15.27 -21.12 -32.46
N ALA A 301 14.62 -21.82 -33.42
CA ALA A 301 14.21 -23.20 -33.20
C ALA A 301 15.45 -23.95 -32.69
N GLU A 302 15.38 -24.50 -31.49
CA GLU A 302 16.39 -25.40 -31.01
C GLU A 302 16.38 -26.58 -31.99
N ALA A 303 17.48 -26.76 -32.75
CA ALA A 303 17.70 -27.93 -33.55
C ALA A 303 17.67 -29.13 -32.58
N SER A 304 16.72 -30.03 -32.83
CA SER A 304 16.48 -31.28 -32.15
C SER A 304 17.73 -32.14 -32.10
#